data_15cc07ff40feecd1bd77a672fb427729
#
_entry.id   15cc07ff40feecd1bd77a672fb427729
#
_cell.length_a   1.000
_cell.length_b   1.000
_cell.length_c   1.000
_cell.angle_alpha   90.00
_cell.angle_beta   90.00
_cell.angle_gamma   90.00
#
_symmetry.space_group_name_H-M   'P 1'
#
loop_
_entity.id
_entity.type
_entity.pdbx_description
1 polymer ?
#
loop_
_entity_poly.entity_id
_entity_poly.type
_entity_poly.pdbx_seq_one_letter_code
_entity_poly.pdbx_strand_id
1 'polypeptide(L)'
;XKNLGESEVRQALLRKFEYFCQIGDKENAKKTFTAVYDKTVGMGYRIDVVFAMIRVGLFFLDHHLINKFITKARELMEQGGDWERKNRLRSYEALYKMSVR
;
A
#
# COMPACT_ATOMS: atom_id res chain seq x y z
N UNK A 1 -25.54 -14.09 2.44
CA UNK A 1 -25.47 -14.05 2.48
C UNK A 1 -25.39 -14.23 2.38
N LYS A 2 -25.78 -14.79 2.45
CA LYS A 2 -25.48 -14.96 1.87
C LYS A 2 -24.95 -14.24 1.34
N ASN A 3 -24.95 -13.86 1.35
CA ASN A 3 -24.36 -12.95 0.81
C ASN A 3 -23.53 -12.28 1.65
N LEU A 4 -22.30 -12.60 1.73
CA LEU A 4 -21.31 -11.75 2.26
C LEU A 4 -21.31 -10.54 1.41
N GLY A 5 -21.48 -9.41 1.95
CA GLY A 5 -21.42 -8.17 1.23
C GLY A 5 -20.02 -7.93 0.70
N GLU A 6 -19.91 -7.03 -0.26
CA GLU A 6 -18.61 -6.66 -0.80
C GLU A 6 -17.68 -6.11 0.26
N SER A 7 -18.25 -5.45 1.24
CA SER A 7 -17.45 -4.87 2.30
C SER A 7 -16.77 -5.96 3.13
N GLU A 8 -17.45 -7.07 3.36
CA GLU A 8 -16.85 -8.17 4.10
C GLU A 8 -15.75 -8.86 3.29
N VAL A 9 -15.98 -9.02 1.99
CA VAL A 9 -14.96 -9.58 1.11
C VAL A 9 -13.74 -8.69 1.10
N ARG A 10 -13.95 -7.38 1.02
CA ARG A 10 -12.84 -6.44 1.01
C ARG A 10 -12.05 -6.51 2.30
N GLN A 11 -12.74 -6.60 3.44
CA GLN A 11 -12.06 -6.67 4.72
C GLN A 11 -11.23 -7.96 4.84
N ALA A 12 -11.77 -9.06 4.35
CA ALA A 12 -11.03 -10.32 4.37
C ALA A 12 -9.77 -10.23 3.52
N LEU A 13 -9.88 -9.64 2.34
CA LEU A 13 -8.72 -9.45 1.47
C LEU A 13 -7.70 -8.53 2.11
N LEU A 14 -8.17 -7.48 2.77
CA LEU A 14 -7.26 -6.53 3.40
C LEU A 14 -6.49 -7.20 4.54
N ARG A 15 -7.17 -8.02 5.34
CA ARG A 15 -6.49 -8.73 6.41
C ARG A 15 -5.44 -9.69 5.86
N LYS A 16 -5.76 -10.37 4.78
CA LYS A 16 -4.83 -11.28 4.14
C LYS A 16 -3.61 -10.52 3.63
N PHE A 17 -3.86 -9.39 2.98
CA PHE A 17 -2.78 -8.54 2.48
C PHE A 17 -1.89 -8.07 3.63
N GLU A 18 -2.49 -7.59 4.71
CA GLU A 18 -1.73 -7.12 5.86
C GLU A 18 -0.90 -8.24 6.46
N TYR A 19 -1.47 -9.44 6.52
CA TYR A 19 -0.75 -10.59 7.03
C TYR A 19 0.51 -10.85 6.20
N PHE A 20 0.38 -10.86 4.88
CA PHE A 20 1.54 -11.08 4.03
C PHE A 20 2.58 -9.99 4.19
N CYS A 21 2.12 -8.76 4.38
CA CYS A 21 3.06 -7.66 4.61
C CYS A 21 3.81 -7.85 5.92
N GLN A 22 3.10 -8.30 6.96
CA GLN A 22 3.72 -8.47 8.28
C GLN A 22 4.75 -9.59 8.29
N ILE A 23 4.47 -10.69 7.62
CA ILE A 23 5.43 -11.80 7.61
C ILE A 23 6.52 -11.62 6.56
N GLY A 24 6.46 -10.54 5.80
CA GLY A 24 7.47 -10.27 4.79
C GLY A 24 7.35 -11.15 3.56
N ASP A 25 6.16 -11.60 3.23
CA ASP A 25 5.93 -12.41 2.04
C ASP A 25 5.66 -11.48 0.86
N LYS A 26 6.73 -11.01 0.26
CA LYS A 26 6.64 -9.98 -0.79
C LYS A 26 5.82 -10.45 -1.99
N GLU A 27 6.02 -11.68 -2.41
CA GLU A 27 5.33 -12.17 -3.60
C GLU A 27 3.83 -12.24 -3.39
N ASN A 28 3.41 -12.81 -2.26
CA ASN A 28 1.98 -12.90 -1.98
C ASN A 28 1.38 -11.54 -1.67
N ALA A 29 2.15 -10.65 -1.06
CA ALA A 29 1.67 -9.30 -0.83
C ALA A 29 1.40 -8.59 -2.15
N LYS A 30 2.27 -8.76 -3.14
CA LYS A 30 2.07 -8.15 -4.45
C LYS A 30 0.82 -8.70 -5.13
N LYS A 31 0.62 -10.00 -5.06
CA LYS A 31 -0.56 -10.62 -5.65
C LYS A 31 -1.84 -10.13 -5.00
N THR A 32 -1.83 -10.09 -3.67
CA THR A 32 -3.01 -9.66 -2.93
C THR A 32 -3.26 -8.17 -3.09
N PHE A 33 -2.19 -7.40 -3.26
CA PHE A 33 -2.32 -5.96 -3.42
C PHE A 33 -3.28 -5.59 -4.55
N THR A 34 -3.13 -6.22 -5.69
CA THR A 34 -3.98 -5.90 -6.83
C THR A 34 -5.44 -6.12 -6.50
N ALA A 35 -5.75 -7.25 -5.87
CA ALA A 35 -7.13 -7.56 -5.52
C ALA A 35 -7.67 -6.57 -4.49
N VAL A 36 -6.88 -6.25 -3.48
CA VAL A 36 -7.30 -5.31 -2.45
C VAL A 36 -7.50 -3.92 -3.03
N TYR A 37 -6.53 -3.48 -3.84
CA TYR A 37 -6.59 -2.14 -4.42
C TYR A 37 -7.83 -1.98 -5.29
N ASP A 38 -8.12 -2.98 -6.11
CA ASP A 38 -9.28 -2.90 -7.00
C ASP A 38 -10.59 -2.82 -6.23
N LYS A 39 -10.65 -3.46 -5.07
CA LYS A 39 -11.88 -3.45 -4.28
C LYS A 39 -11.94 -2.33 -3.28
N THR A 40 -10.87 -1.58 -3.11
CA THR A 40 -10.85 -0.49 -2.14
C THR A 40 -11.51 0.74 -2.74
N VAL A 41 -12.48 1.28 -2.02
CA VAL A 41 -13.16 2.50 -2.41
C VAL A 41 -12.69 3.60 -1.49
N GLY A 42 -12.44 4.77 -2.04
CA GLY A 42 -11.98 5.88 -1.25
C GLY A 42 -10.49 6.12 -1.44
N MET A 43 -10.17 7.34 -1.81
CA MET A 43 -8.81 7.70 -2.15
C MET A 43 -7.85 7.50 -0.98
N GLY A 44 -8.28 7.87 0.23
CA GLY A 44 -7.42 7.72 1.39
C GLY A 44 -7.08 6.27 1.67
N TYR A 45 -8.05 5.39 1.53
CA TYR A 45 -7.81 3.97 1.78
C TYR A 45 -6.91 3.36 0.71
N ARG A 46 -7.04 3.80 -0.52
CA ARG A 46 -6.15 3.33 -1.58
C ARG A 46 -4.71 3.75 -1.30
N ILE A 47 -4.53 4.97 -0.84
CA ILE A 47 -3.20 5.44 -0.48
C ILE A 47 -2.64 4.60 0.67
N ASP A 48 -3.47 4.23 1.64
CA ASP A 48 -3.02 3.39 2.75
C ASP A 48 -2.53 2.03 2.26
N VAL A 49 -3.22 1.44 1.29
CA VAL A 49 -2.81 0.17 0.72
C VAL A 49 -1.45 0.32 0.03
N VAL A 50 -1.26 1.40 -0.70
CA VAL A 50 0.01 1.66 -1.37
C VAL A 50 1.12 1.85 -0.33
N PHE A 51 0.82 2.54 0.77
CA PHE A 51 1.80 2.72 1.84
C PHE A 51 2.25 1.37 2.42
N ALA A 52 1.33 0.42 2.56
CA ALA A 52 1.70 -0.89 3.06
C ALA A 52 2.73 -1.55 2.14
N MET A 53 2.55 -1.40 0.83
CA MET A 53 3.53 -1.95 -0.11
C MET A 53 4.86 -1.21 -0.05
N ILE A 54 4.84 0.09 0.21
CA ILE A 54 6.10 0.82 0.39
C ILE A 54 6.86 0.27 1.59
N ARG A 55 6.15 -0.01 2.69
CA ARG A 55 6.78 -0.58 3.88
C ARG A 55 7.43 -1.93 3.56
N VAL A 56 6.74 -2.76 2.78
CA VAL A 56 7.32 -4.05 2.37
C VAL A 56 8.58 -3.82 1.55
N GLY A 57 8.54 -2.88 0.63
CA GLY A 57 9.71 -2.58 -0.18
C GLY A 57 10.87 -2.09 0.66
N LEU A 58 10.59 -1.24 1.65
CA LEU A 58 11.65 -0.75 2.55
C LEU A 58 12.23 -1.89 3.37
N PHE A 59 11.38 -2.80 3.81
CA PHE A 59 11.87 -3.94 4.60
C PHE A 59 12.87 -4.78 3.80
N PHE A 60 12.59 -5.00 2.52
CA PHE A 60 13.47 -5.79 1.67
C PHE A 60 14.52 -4.96 0.94
N LEU A 61 14.47 -3.64 1.08
CA LEU A 61 15.32 -2.73 0.33
C LEU A 61 15.21 -2.98 -1.18
N ASP A 62 13.99 -3.22 -1.62
CA ASP A 62 13.70 -3.45 -3.01
C ASP A 62 13.44 -2.11 -3.68
N HIS A 63 14.47 -1.52 -4.25
CA HIS A 63 14.38 -0.15 -4.77
C HIS A 63 13.37 -0.03 -5.90
N HIS A 64 13.27 -1.03 -6.73
CA HIS A 64 12.31 -1.01 -7.82
C HIS A 64 10.89 -0.94 -7.29
N LEU A 65 10.60 -1.78 -6.30
CA LEU A 65 9.27 -1.82 -5.69
C LEU A 65 8.97 -0.51 -4.97
N ILE A 66 9.94 0.01 -4.23
CA ILE A 66 9.75 1.26 -3.51
C ILE A 66 9.43 2.40 -4.48
N ASN A 67 10.23 2.54 -5.53
CA ASN A 67 10.02 3.61 -6.52
C ASN A 67 8.67 3.48 -7.19
N LYS A 68 8.28 2.28 -7.53
CA LYS A 68 7.00 2.04 -8.19
C LYS A 68 5.86 2.53 -7.33
N PHE A 69 5.87 2.16 -6.05
CA PHE A 69 4.74 2.50 -5.19
C PHE A 69 4.82 3.92 -4.65
N ILE A 70 6.00 4.50 -4.53
CA ILE A 70 6.09 5.92 -4.19
C ILE A 70 5.51 6.76 -5.33
N THR A 71 5.81 6.40 -6.57
CA THR A 71 5.23 7.10 -7.72
C THR A 71 3.72 6.98 -7.71
N LYS A 72 3.23 5.79 -7.43
CA LYS A 72 1.79 5.56 -7.36
C LYS A 72 1.15 6.42 -6.27
N ALA A 73 1.80 6.49 -5.11
CA ALA A 73 1.27 7.29 -4.01
C ALA A 73 1.24 8.77 -4.38
N ARG A 74 2.26 9.25 -5.07
CA ARG A 74 2.26 10.65 -5.50
C ARG A 74 1.11 10.94 -6.43
N GLU A 75 0.85 10.03 -7.37
CA GLU A 75 -0.26 10.20 -8.29
C GLU A 75 -1.58 10.28 -7.57
N LEU A 76 -1.77 9.39 -6.59
CA LEU A 76 -3.00 9.40 -5.82
C LEU A 76 -3.14 10.66 -4.98
N MET A 77 -2.03 11.14 -4.43
CA MET A 77 -2.04 12.38 -3.63
C MET A 77 -2.48 13.57 -4.46
N GLU A 78 -2.04 13.63 -5.72
CA GLU A 78 -2.43 14.71 -6.59
C GLU A 78 -3.93 14.70 -6.84
N GLN A 79 -4.54 13.53 -6.78
CA GLN A 79 -5.97 13.42 -7.00
C GLN A 79 -6.77 13.78 -5.76
N GLY A 80 -6.19 13.67 -4.58
CA GLY A 80 -6.97 14.02 -3.40
C GLY A 80 -6.48 13.49 -2.08
N GLY A 81 -5.20 13.41 -1.88
CA GLY A 81 -4.68 12.99 -0.59
C GLY A 81 -4.84 14.07 0.46
N ASP A 82 -4.99 13.68 1.71
CA ASP A 82 -5.08 14.64 2.79
C ASP A 82 -3.68 14.99 3.30
N TRP A 83 -3.67 15.96 4.21
CA TRP A 83 -2.40 16.49 4.72
C TRP A 83 -1.60 15.42 5.48
N GLU A 84 -2.28 14.61 6.27
CA GLU A 84 -1.61 13.59 7.07
C GLU A 84 -0.94 12.56 6.18
N ARG A 85 -1.64 12.14 5.13
CA ARG A 85 -1.06 11.17 4.22
C ARG A 85 0.07 11.76 3.40
N LYS A 86 -0.01 13.03 3.05
CA LYS A 86 1.10 13.69 2.36
C LYS A 86 2.35 13.70 3.22
N ASN A 87 2.19 14.00 4.51
CA ASN A 87 3.32 13.95 5.42
C ASN A 87 3.90 12.55 5.53
N ARG A 88 3.03 11.55 5.59
CA ARG A 88 3.51 10.18 5.68
C ARG A 88 4.30 9.78 4.44
N LEU A 89 3.85 10.21 3.29
CA LEU A 89 4.58 9.94 2.05
C LEU A 89 5.96 10.57 2.09
N ARG A 90 6.04 11.81 2.57
CA ARG A 90 7.34 12.47 2.69
C ARG A 90 8.26 11.69 3.61
N SER A 91 7.73 11.14 4.69
CA SER A 91 8.54 10.33 5.60
C SER A 91 9.08 9.09 4.89
N TYR A 92 8.25 8.42 4.12
CA TYR A 92 8.70 7.25 3.38
C TYR A 92 9.75 7.61 2.33
N GLU A 93 9.57 8.74 1.66
CA GLU A 93 10.55 9.20 0.68
C GLU A 93 11.88 9.50 1.35
N ALA A 94 11.86 10.10 2.53
CA ALA A 94 13.09 10.38 3.26
C ALA A 94 13.79 9.09 3.67
N LEU A 95 13.02 8.12 4.14
CA LEU A 95 13.60 6.82 4.50
C LEU A 95 14.25 6.16 3.29
N TYR A 96 13.59 6.25 2.16
CA TYR A 96 14.13 5.65 0.94
C TYR A 96 15.43 6.33 0.53
N LYS A 97 15.46 7.66 0.59
CA LYS A 97 16.68 8.38 0.23
C LYS A 97 17.83 8.03 1.14
N MET A 98 17.54 7.84 2.43
CA MET A 98 18.59 7.45 3.37
C MET A 98 19.10 6.05 3.07
N SER A 99 18.25 5.18 2.57
CA SER A 99 18.64 3.80 2.33
C SER A 99 19.43 3.63 1.04
N VAL A 100 19.30 4.55 0.10
CA VAL A 100 20.00 4.40 -1.19
C VAL A 100 21.26 5.20 -1.30
N ARG A 101 21.73 5.83 -0.31
CA ARG A 101 22.89 6.60 -0.38
C ARG A 101 23.87 6.34 -1.39
#